data_3814e892794417da7f7123994072cbe5
#
_entry.id   3814e892794417da7f7123994072cbe5
#
_cell.length_a   1.000
_cell.length_b   1.000
_cell.length_c   1.000
_cell.angle_alpha   90.00
_cell.angle_beta   90.00
_cell.angle_gamma   90.00
#
_symmetry.space_group_name_H-M   'P 1'
#
loop_
_entity.id
_entity.type
_entity.pdbx_description
1 polymer ?
#
loop_
_entity_poly.entity_id
_entity_poly.type
_entity_poly.pdbx_seq_one_letter_code
_entity_poly.pdbx_strand_id
1 'polypeptide(L)'
;VSATTATATLGGAALTQFFGIRSKRVDARLQSAVRAEEMAETARKEELSEKRSCYAGLNTSVHYFRAVARRYLAMKGTPDGDVAKLEAAWEALRENYAHAQMVLSDRALDVASEVTRYAEVGHREVLDVDPADVDRVARIERFLADDMGAAVRLLRRALREDVGIAPPADVDIDARLIDLRAERLRYRGPGVQGRPARSEQW
;
A
#
# COMPACT_ATOMS: atom_id res chain seq x y z
N VAL A 1 -12.38 85.31 16.42
CA VAL A 1 -11.32 84.49 15.84
C VAL A 1 -11.20 83.25 16.68
N SER A 2 -11.95 82.19 16.47
CA SER A 2 -11.70 80.87 17.13
C SER A 2 -12.63 79.77 16.59
N ALA A 3 -12.71 79.56 15.26
CA ALA A 3 -13.54 78.44 14.73
C ALA A 3 -12.86 77.54 13.69
N THR A 4 -11.54 77.68 13.44
CA THR A 4 -10.86 76.98 12.33
C THR A 4 -9.89 75.90 12.77
N THR A 5 -9.67 75.66 14.07
CA THR A 5 -8.70 74.66 14.56
C THR A 5 -9.31 73.28 14.91
N ALA A 6 -10.65 73.19 15.01
CA ALA A 6 -11.27 71.88 15.42
C ALA A 6 -11.51 70.90 14.28
N THR A 7 -11.52 71.32 13.01
CA THR A 7 -11.77 70.40 11.87
C THR A 7 -10.56 69.60 11.36
N ALA A 8 -9.34 70.08 11.63
CA ALA A 8 -8.12 69.36 11.16
C ALA A 8 -7.75 68.11 11.99
N THR A 9 -8.15 68.11 13.26
CA THR A 9 -7.83 66.98 14.18
C THR A 9 -8.73 65.77 13.98
N LEU A 10 -9.98 65.93 13.59
CA LEU A 10 -10.91 64.83 13.33
C LEU A 10 -10.63 64.09 12.03
N GLY A 11 -10.11 64.76 10.98
CA GLY A 11 -9.73 64.13 9.72
C GLY A 11 -8.50 63.23 9.83
N GLY A 12 -7.53 63.60 10.67
CA GLY A 12 -6.31 62.80 10.89
C GLY A 12 -6.57 61.50 11.64
N ALA A 13 -7.43 61.52 12.65
CA ALA A 13 -7.79 60.34 13.42
C ALA A 13 -8.57 59.29 12.60
N ALA A 14 -9.51 59.77 11.74
CA ALA A 14 -10.30 58.89 10.88
C ALA A 14 -9.43 58.19 9.81
N LEU A 15 -8.47 58.90 9.21
CA LEU A 15 -7.54 58.35 8.24
C LEU A 15 -6.61 57.29 8.88
N THR A 16 -6.09 57.58 10.08
CA THR A 16 -5.19 56.65 10.79
C THR A 16 -5.94 55.37 11.21
N GLN A 17 -7.18 55.50 11.64
CA GLN A 17 -8.03 54.32 11.93
C GLN A 17 -8.35 53.49 10.68
N PHE A 18 -8.64 54.16 9.55
CA PHE A 18 -8.94 53.46 8.30
C PHE A 18 -7.74 52.68 7.75
N PHE A 19 -6.55 53.27 7.79
CA PHE A 19 -5.31 52.57 7.43
C PHE A 19 -4.97 51.45 8.41
N GLY A 20 -5.18 51.63 9.70
CA GLY A 20 -4.99 50.59 10.71
C GLY A 20 -5.93 49.39 10.54
N ILE A 21 -7.18 49.61 10.18
CA ILE A 21 -8.14 48.50 9.91
C ILE A 21 -7.77 47.77 8.62
N ARG A 22 -7.33 48.49 7.59
CA ARG A 22 -6.92 47.88 6.31
C ARG A 22 -5.64 47.06 6.47
N SER A 23 -4.64 47.53 7.21
CA SER A 23 -3.43 46.79 7.55
C SER A 23 -3.76 45.51 8.33
N LYS A 24 -4.58 45.63 9.39
CA LYS A 24 -5.00 44.46 10.18
C LYS A 24 -5.75 43.40 9.34
N ARG A 25 -6.52 43.81 8.35
CA ARG A 25 -7.22 42.88 7.43
C ARG A 25 -6.25 42.21 6.47
N VAL A 26 -5.22 42.88 5.99
CA VAL A 26 -4.18 42.33 5.14
C VAL A 26 -3.32 41.34 5.96
N ASP A 27 -2.92 41.74 7.17
CA ASP A 27 -2.13 40.87 8.07
C ASP A 27 -2.92 39.61 8.47
N ALA A 28 -4.21 39.74 8.76
CA ALA A 28 -5.08 38.62 9.08
C ALA A 28 -5.24 37.64 7.88
N ARG A 29 -5.32 38.16 6.63
CA ARG A 29 -5.35 37.32 5.43
C ARG A 29 -4.02 36.61 5.16
N LEU A 30 -2.90 37.30 5.33
CA LEU A 30 -1.57 36.73 5.23
C LEU A 30 -1.38 35.61 6.27
N GLN A 31 -1.73 35.86 7.53
CA GLN A 31 -1.66 34.85 8.59
C GLN A 31 -2.58 33.66 8.32
N SER A 32 -3.78 33.87 7.78
CA SER A 32 -4.69 32.78 7.42
C SER A 32 -4.13 31.94 6.24
N ALA A 33 -3.50 32.58 5.26
CA ALA A 33 -2.87 31.90 4.14
C ALA A 33 -1.66 31.07 4.58
N VAL A 34 -0.79 31.63 5.44
CA VAL A 34 0.35 30.89 6.01
C VAL A 34 -0.11 29.67 6.82
N ARG A 35 -1.11 29.86 7.69
CA ARG A 35 -1.68 28.72 8.46
C ARG A 35 -2.31 27.65 7.57
N ALA A 36 -2.99 28.05 6.48
CA ALA A 36 -3.57 27.11 5.53
C ALA A 36 -2.47 26.31 4.81
N GLU A 37 -1.36 26.96 4.45
CA GLU A 37 -0.21 26.31 3.84
C GLU A 37 0.49 25.34 4.80
N GLU A 38 0.71 25.77 6.05
CA GLU A 38 1.27 24.90 7.12
C GLU A 38 0.38 23.67 7.39
N MET A 39 -0.93 23.85 7.45
CA MET A 39 -1.87 22.72 7.61
C MET A 39 -1.83 21.78 6.40
N ALA A 40 -1.79 22.33 5.18
CA ALA A 40 -1.69 21.52 3.96
C ALA A 40 -0.37 20.72 3.90
N GLU A 41 0.74 21.34 4.31
CA GLU A 41 2.03 20.65 4.38
C GLU A 41 2.04 19.55 5.43
N THR A 42 1.46 19.81 6.61
CA THR A 42 1.32 18.82 7.67
C THR A 42 0.48 17.64 7.22
N ALA A 43 -0.68 17.88 6.61
CA ALA A 43 -1.55 16.84 6.07
C ALA A 43 -0.86 15.98 4.99
N ARG A 44 -0.05 16.60 4.10
CA ARG A 44 0.75 15.86 3.11
C ARG A 44 1.82 14.97 3.76
N LYS A 45 2.47 15.47 4.82
CA LYS A 45 3.47 14.68 5.57
C LYS A 45 2.84 13.49 6.28
N GLU A 46 1.66 13.69 6.87
CA GLU A 46 0.89 12.63 7.54
C GLU A 46 0.45 11.56 6.53
N GLU A 47 -0.13 11.96 5.39
CA GLU A 47 -0.52 11.05 4.31
C GLU A 47 0.66 10.23 3.80
N LEU A 48 1.81 10.88 3.56
CA LEU A 48 3.02 10.18 3.11
C LEU A 48 3.56 9.22 4.16
N SER A 49 3.47 9.57 5.45
CA SER A 49 3.86 8.73 6.57
C SER A 49 2.97 7.48 6.67
N GLU A 50 1.66 7.66 6.53
CA GLU A 50 0.69 6.57 6.52
C GLU A 50 0.92 5.61 5.35
N LYS A 51 1.12 6.13 4.14
CA LYS A 51 1.49 5.33 2.96
C LYS A 51 2.75 4.50 3.22
N ARG A 52 3.81 5.12 3.73
CA ARG A 52 5.07 4.41 4.02
C ARG A 52 4.88 3.30 5.05
N SER A 53 4.10 3.53 6.09
CA SER A 53 3.79 2.52 7.11
C SER A 53 3.02 1.34 6.53
N CYS A 54 1.97 1.63 5.74
CA CYS A 54 1.18 0.63 5.02
C CYS A 54 2.06 -0.21 4.09
N TYR A 55 2.96 0.41 3.33
CA TYR A 55 3.86 -0.28 2.40
C TYR A 55 4.86 -1.18 3.12
N ALA A 56 5.41 -0.71 4.23
CA ALA A 56 6.30 -1.53 5.05
C ALA A 56 5.57 -2.75 5.60
N GLY A 57 4.35 -2.57 6.12
CA GLY A 57 3.50 -3.64 6.63
C GLY A 57 3.18 -4.69 5.56
N LEU A 58 2.67 -4.26 4.41
CA LEU A 58 2.33 -5.16 3.30
C LEU A 58 3.56 -5.90 2.77
N ASN A 59 4.66 -5.22 2.49
CA ASN A 59 5.89 -5.85 2.01
C ASN A 59 6.44 -6.86 3.02
N THR A 60 6.42 -6.54 4.31
CA THR A 60 6.89 -7.42 5.37
C THR A 60 6.01 -8.66 5.49
N SER A 61 4.68 -8.51 5.47
CA SER A 61 3.75 -9.63 5.59
C SER A 61 3.84 -10.60 4.42
N VAL A 62 4.01 -10.11 3.18
CA VAL A 62 4.23 -10.98 2.00
C VAL A 62 5.53 -11.76 2.11
N HIS A 63 6.62 -11.10 2.51
CA HIS A 63 7.90 -11.79 2.71
C HIS A 63 7.83 -12.83 3.82
N TYR A 64 7.18 -12.49 4.94
CA TYR A 64 7.00 -13.40 6.06
C TYR A 64 6.17 -14.61 5.68
N PHE A 65 5.02 -14.40 5.04
CA PHE A 65 4.18 -15.49 4.53
C PHE A 65 4.99 -16.44 3.62
N ARG A 66 5.71 -15.90 2.64
CA ARG A 66 6.53 -16.70 1.72
C ARG A 66 7.57 -17.54 2.46
N ALA A 67 8.25 -16.97 3.45
CA ALA A 67 9.24 -17.70 4.26
C ALA A 67 8.60 -18.82 5.09
N VAL A 68 7.45 -18.53 5.72
CA VAL A 68 6.71 -19.52 6.52
C VAL A 68 6.15 -20.63 5.64
N ALA A 69 5.59 -20.32 4.47
CA ALA A 69 5.04 -21.30 3.53
C ALA A 69 6.13 -22.26 3.04
N ARG A 70 7.32 -21.76 2.69
CA ARG A 70 8.45 -22.59 2.29
C ARG A 70 8.93 -23.47 3.45
N ARG A 71 9.03 -22.93 4.65
CA ARG A 71 9.40 -23.72 5.84
C ARG A 71 8.38 -24.81 6.15
N TYR A 72 7.09 -24.47 6.11
CA TYR A 72 6.03 -25.45 6.32
C TYR A 72 6.09 -26.57 5.26
N LEU A 73 6.26 -26.24 3.99
CA LEU A 73 6.39 -27.21 2.90
C LEU A 73 7.55 -28.18 3.17
N ALA A 74 8.72 -27.68 3.60
CA ALA A 74 9.88 -28.49 3.91
C ALA A 74 9.70 -29.41 5.14
N MET A 75 8.82 -29.00 6.09
CA MET A 75 8.58 -29.74 7.35
C MET A 75 7.24 -30.48 7.35
N LYS A 76 6.49 -30.41 6.26
CA LYS A 76 5.15 -31.03 6.16
C LYS A 76 5.25 -32.55 6.37
N GLY A 77 4.39 -33.08 7.23
CA GLY A 77 4.40 -34.49 7.61
C GLY A 77 5.37 -34.83 8.76
N THR A 78 6.10 -33.84 9.30
CA THR A 78 6.92 -33.99 10.51
C THR A 78 6.26 -33.27 11.70
N PRO A 79 6.68 -33.59 12.95
CA PRO A 79 6.18 -32.87 14.14
C PRO A 79 6.47 -31.36 14.13
N ASP A 80 7.45 -30.91 13.34
CA ASP A 80 7.86 -29.50 13.22
C ASP A 80 7.03 -28.73 12.18
N GLY A 81 6.13 -29.41 11.47
CA GLY A 81 5.21 -28.83 10.49
C GLY A 81 4.07 -28.07 11.16
N ASP A 82 4.28 -26.79 11.48
CA ASP A 82 3.33 -25.93 12.21
C ASP A 82 2.36 -25.24 11.24
N VAL A 83 1.18 -25.86 11.04
CA VAL A 83 0.12 -25.29 10.22
C VAL A 83 -0.46 -24.00 10.82
N ALA A 84 -0.54 -23.89 12.14
CA ALA A 84 -1.07 -22.71 12.79
C ALA A 84 -0.21 -21.47 12.50
N LYS A 85 1.09 -21.65 12.39
CA LYS A 85 2.01 -20.59 11.98
C LYS A 85 1.83 -20.17 10.53
N LEU A 86 1.52 -21.10 9.65
CA LEU A 86 1.21 -20.82 8.25
C LEU A 86 -0.09 -20.01 8.15
N GLU A 87 -1.15 -20.43 8.86
CA GLU A 87 -2.44 -19.73 8.89
C GLU A 87 -2.29 -18.31 9.47
N ALA A 88 -1.55 -18.15 10.57
CA ALA A 88 -1.29 -16.84 11.15
C ALA A 88 -0.54 -15.90 10.19
N ALA A 89 0.43 -16.43 9.43
CA ALA A 89 1.16 -15.65 8.42
C ALA A 89 0.26 -15.26 7.23
N TRP A 90 -0.65 -16.15 6.83
CA TRP A 90 -1.64 -15.88 5.80
C TRP A 90 -2.63 -14.80 6.23
N GLU A 91 -3.18 -14.89 7.45
CA GLU A 91 -4.11 -13.90 7.99
C GLU A 91 -3.45 -12.51 8.13
N ALA A 92 -2.23 -12.45 8.66
CA ALA A 92 -1.48 -11.19 8.74
C ALA A 92 -1.26 -10.54 7.34
N LEU A 93 -1.06 -11.34 6.29
CA LEU A 93 -0.99 -10.83 4.93
C LEU A 93 -2.32 -10.26 4.47
N ARG A 94 -3.43 -10.95 4.73
CA ARG A 94 -4.79 -10.50 4.36
C ARG A 94 -5.17 -9.19 5.06
N GLU A 95 -4.87 -9.06 6.35
CA GLU A 95 -5.09 -7.83 7.12
C GLU A 95 -4.30 -6.64 6.55
N ASN A 96 -3.00 -6.83 6.29
CA ASN A 96 -2.17 -5.78 5.69
C ASN A 96 -2.63 -5.42 4.27
N TYR A 97 -3.10 -6.40 3.49
CA TYR A 97 -3.66 -6.13 2.17
C TYR A 97 -4.99 -5.35 2.26
N ALA A 98 -5.88 -5.71 3.20
CA ALA A 98 -7.13 -4.97 3.42
C ALA A 98 -6.87 -3.51 3.80
N HIS A 99 -5.88 -3.24 4.66
CA HIS A 99 -5.45 -1.88 4.96
C HIS A 99 -4.88 -1.18 3.71
N ALA A 100 -4.06 -1.89 2.94
CA ALA A 100 -3.45 -1.35 1.72
C ALA A 100 -4.48 -0.90 0.66
N GLN A 101 -5.63 -1.57 0.56
CA GLN A 101 -6.73 -1.18 -0.34
C GLN A 101 -7.26 0.23 -0.10
N MET A 102 -7.10 0.77 1.12
CA MET A 102 -7.57 2.12 1.47
C MET A 102 -6.54 3.22 1.18
N VAL A 103 -5.28 2.85 0.95
CA VAL A 103 -4.14 3.79 0.95
C VAL A 103 -3.38 3.80 -0.37
N LEU A 104 -3.34 2.66 -1.07
CA LEU A 104 -2.61 2.50 -2.33
C LEU A 104 -3.27 3.25 -3.49
N SER A 105 -2.46 3.78 -4.42
CA SER A 105 -2.97 4.16 -5.74
C SER A 105 -3.46 2.94 -6.53
N ASP A 106 -4.34 3.16 -7.49
CA ASP A 106 -4.93 2.08 -8.32
C ASP A 106 -3.87 1.17 -8.91
N ARG A 107 -2.78 1.74 -9.44
CA ARG A 107 -1.67 0.98 -10.03
C ARG A 107 -0.93 0.11 -9.01
N ALA A 108 -0.61 0.66 -7.85
CA ALA A 108 0.04 -0.09 -6.78
C ALA A 108 -0.89 -1.17 -6.22
N LEU A 109 -2.18 -0.88 -6.14
CA LEU A 109 -3.22 -1.81 -5.72
C LEU A 109 -3.40 -2.98 -6.70
N ASP A 110 -3.34 -2.74 -8.00
CA ASP A 110 -3.37 -3.79 -9.02
C ASP A 110 -2.22 -4.80 -8.84
N VAL A 111 -1.01 -4.31 -8.60
CA VAL A 111 0.14 -5.17 -8.30
C VAL A 111 -0.02 -5.89 -6.97
N ALA A 112 -0.45 -5.20 -5.92
CA ALA A 112 -0.68 -5.80 -4.61
C ALA A 112 -1.75 -6.89 -4.66
N SER A 113 -2.83 -6.67 -5.41
CA SER A 113 -3.89 -7.65 -5.67
C SER A 113 -3.33 -8.91 -6.34
N GLU A 114 -2.50 -8.77 -7.36
CA GLU A 114 -1.90 -9.92 -8.04
C GLU A 114 -0.95 -10.69 -7.12
N VAL A 115 -0.12 -10.01 -6.34
CA VAL A 115 0.76 -10.65 -5.34
C VAL A 115 -0.04 -11.42 -4.29
N THR A 116 -1.16 -10.86 -3.83
CA THR A 116 -2.05 -11.54 -2.88
C THR A 116 -2.67 -12.81 -3.49
N ARG A 117 -3.03 -12.77 -4.79
CA ARG A 117 -3.50 -13.97 -5.52
C ARG A 117 -2.41 -15.03 -5.68
N TYR A 118 -1.15 -14.63 -5.88
CA TYR A 118 -0.02 -15.56 -5.84
C TYR A 118 0.12 -16.22 -4.48
N ALA A 119 0.04 -15.43 -3.41
CA ALA A 119 0.09 -15.95 -2.04
C ALA A 119 -1.07 -16.92 -1.74
N GLU A 120 -2.30 -16.61 -2.20
CA GLU A 120 -3.46 -17.49 -2.08
C GLU A 120 -3.26 -18.83 -2.78
N VAL A 121 -2.71 -18.81 -4.01
CA VAL A 121 -2.36 -20.04 -4.72
C VAL A 121 -1.31 -20.83 -3.95
N GLY A 122 -0.24 -20.18 -3.51
CA GLY A 122 0.83 -20.80 -2.72
C GLY A 122 0.32 -21.41 -1.42
N HIS A 123 -0.53 -20.69 -0.68
CA HIS A 123 -1.14 -21.15 0.56
C HIS A 123 -1.93 -22.45 0.36
N ARG A 124 -2.81 -22.47 -0.64
CA ARG A 124 -3.64 -23.64 -0.97
C ARG A 124 -2.78 -24.83 -1.40
N GLU A 125 -1.84 -24.63 -2.31
CA GLU A 125 -0.98 -25.70 -2.80
C GLU A 125 -0.13 -26.32 -1.69
N VAL A 126 0.40 -25.51 -0.77
CA VAL A 126 1.18 -25.99 0.36
C VAL A 126 0.33 -26.80 1.34
N LEU A 127 -0.94 -26.41 1.55
CA LEU A 127 -1.86 -27.17 2.40
C LEU A 127 -2.29 -28.49 1.76
N ASP A 128 -2.56 -28.50 0.45
CA ASP A 128 -3.15 -29.65 -0.25
C ASP A 128 -2.13 -30.68 -0.73
N VAL A 129 -0.83 -30.35 -0.78
CA VAL A 129 0.17 -31.29 -1.30
C VAL A 129 0.41 -32.47 -0.36
N ASP A 130 0.48 -33.67 -0.93
CA ASP A 130 1.04 -34.82 -0.23
C ASP A 130 2.57 -34.70 -0.18
N PRO A 131 3.20 -34.76 1.01
CA PRO A 131 4.66 -34.72 1.12
C PRO A 131 5.37 -35.89 0.41
N ALA A 132 4.67 -36.97 0.13
CA ALA A 132 5.22 -38.11 -0.65
C ALA A 132 5.27 -37.82 -2.16
N ASP A 133 4.53 -36.82 -2.66
CA ASP A 133 4.58 -36.37 -4.06
C ASP A 133 5.76 -35.40 -4.28
N VAL A 134 6.94 -35.98 -4.45
CA VAL A 134 8.21 -35.24 -4.56
C VAL A 134 8.19 -34.25 -5.73
N ASP A 135 7.57 -34.60 -6.85
CA ASP A 135 7.51 -33.74 -8.03
C ASP A 135 6.60 -32.52 -7.79
N ARG A 136 5.46 -32.72 -7.12
CA ARG A 136 4.57 -31.62 -6.74
C ARG A 136 5.20 -30.72 -5.68
N VAL A 137 5.86 -31.29 -4.68
CA VAL A 137 6.61 -30.53 -3.67
C VAL A 137 7.68 -29.66 -4.33
N ALA A 138 8.50 -30.22 -5.23
CA ALA A 138 9.54 -29.47 -5.93
C ALA A 138 8.96 -28.36 -6.83
N ARG A 139 7.79 -28.55 -7.42
CA ARG A 139 7.09 -27.53 -8.22
C ARG A 139 6.58 -26.39 -7.36
N ILE A 140 5.98 -26.70 -6.20
CA ILE A 140 5.50 -25.69 -5.25
C ILE A 140 6.67 -24.89 -4.68
N GLU A 141 7.79 -25.56 -4.35
CA GLU A 141 9.01 -24.90 -3.87
C GLU A 141 9.52 -23.86 -4.90
N ARG A 142 9.59 -24.24 -6.18
CA ARG A 142 9.98 -23.30 -7.26
C ARG A 142 9.00 -22.16 -7.40
N PHE A 143 7.70 -22.43 -7.35
CA PHE A 143 6.67 -21.40 -7.39
C PHE A 143 6.84 -20.38 -6.25
N LEU A 144 7.04 -20.84 -5.02
CA LEU A 144 7.27 -19.95 -3.87
C LEU A 144 8.61 -19.21 -3.96
N ALA A 145 9.65 -19.86 -4.46
CA ALA A 145 10.99 -19.29 -4.55
C ALA A 145 11.11 -18.26 -5.68
N ASP A 146 10.69 -18.62 -6.88
CA ASP A 146 10.97 -17.87 -8.10
C ASP A 146 9.80 -16.98 -8.52
N ASP A 147 8.62 -17.56 -8.74
CA ASP A 147 7.47 -16.86 -9.30
C ASP A 147 6.91 -15.86 -8.28
N MET A 148 6.62 -16.31 -7.07
CA MET A 148 6.20 -15.41 -5.99
C MET A 148 7.31 -14.41 -5.62
N GLY A 149 8.58 -14.82 -5.72
CA GLY A 149 9.71 -13.92 -5.55
C GLY A 149 9.74 -12.79 -6.57
N ALA A 150 9.42 -13.08 -7.83
CA ALA A 150 9.30 -12.08 -8.90
C ALA A 150 8.13 -11.12 -8.64
N ALA A 151 6.98 -11.67 -8.23
CA ALA A 151 5.80 -10.89 -7.88
C ALA A 151 6.08 -9.90 -6.72
N VAL A 152 6.76 -10.36 -5.67
CA VAL A 152 7.16 -9.51 -4.53
C VAL A 152 8.15 -8.41 -4.95
N ARG A 153 9.07 -8.70 -5.87
CA ARG A 153 9.98 -7.66 -6.41
C ARG A 153 9.21 -6.60 -7.19
N LEU A 154 8.21 -6.99 -7.97
CA LEU A 154 7.35 -6.06 -8.70
C LEU A 154 6.53 -5.19 -7.73
N LEU A 155 5.94 -5.78 -6.69
CA LEU A 155 5.23 -5.06 -5.63
C LEU A 155 6.11 -3.96 -5.03
N ARG A 156 7.33 -4.30 -4.62
CA ARG A 156 8.26 -3.32 -4.05
C ARG A 156 8.55 -2.16 -5.00
N ARG A 157 8.63 -2.41 -6.30
CA ARG A 157 8.85 -1.36 -7.31
C ARG A 157 7.62 -0.45 -7.41
N ALA A 158 6.42 -1.03 -7.52
CA ALA A 158 5.18 -0.28 -7.57
C ALA A 158 4.97 0.60 -6.31
N LEU A 159 5.24 0.05 -5.13
CA LEU A 159 5.15 0.79 -3.87
C LEU A 159 6.16 1.94 -3.79
N ARG A 160 7.38 1.78 -4.32
CA ARG A 160 8.38 2.85 -4.37
C ARG A 160 7.96 3.96 -5.33
N GLU A 161 7.43 3.60 -6.49
CA GLU A 161 6.91 4.56 -7.46
C GLU A 161 5.77 5.39 -6.86
N ASP A 162 4.87 4.75 -6.14
CA ASP A 162 3.70 5.40 -5.51
C ASP A 162 4.08 6.42 -4.41
N VAL A 163 5.25 6.29 -3.80
CA VAL A 163 5.82 7.32 -2.88
C VAL A 163 6.78 8.29 -3.57
N GLY A 164 6.79 8.33 -4.90
CA GLY A 164 7.58 9.27 -5.69
C GLY A 164 9.05 8.87 -5.88
N ILE A 165 9.43 7.61 -5.63
CA ILE A 165 10.77 7.11 -5.91
C ILE A 165 10.74 6.49 -7.31
N ALA A 166 11.34 7.18 -8.28
CA ALA A 166 11.36 6.74 -9.67
C ALA A 166 11.87 5.29 -9.81
N PRO A 167 11.15 4.42 -10.53
CA PRO A 167 11.65 3.09 -10.87
C PRO A 167 12.87 3.20 -11.80
N PRO A 168 13.73 2.17 -11.88
CA PRO A 168 14.72 2.08 -12.93
C PRO A 168 14.04 2.16 -14.30
N ALA A 169 14.65 2.89 -15.25
CA ALA A 169 14.08 3.18 -16.57
C ALA A 169 13.82 1.93 -17.46
N ASP A 170 14.40 0.79 -17.08
CA ASP A 170 14.33 -0.48 -17.80
C ASP A 170 13.16 -1.39 -17.39
N VAL A 171 12.30 -0.96 -16.44
CA VAL A 171 11.22 -1.80 -15.91
C VAL A 171 9.86 -1.20 -16.20
N ASP A 172 9.16 -1.82 -17.12
CA ASP A 172 7.72 -1.60 -17.34
C ASP A 172 6.91 -2.46 -16.35
N ILE A 173 6.34 -1.80 -15.34
CA ILE A 173 5.55 -2.46 -14.29
C ILE A 173 4.27 -3.07 -14.89
N ASP A 174 3.63 -2.40 -15.85
CA ASP A 174 2.35 -2.84 -16.41
C ASP A 174 2.55 -4.06 -17.32
N ALA A 175 3.58 -4.05 -18.16
CA ALA A 175 3.96 -5.21 -18.96
C ALA A 175 4.30 -6.41 -18.05
N ARG A 176 5.08 -6.20 -16.99
CA ARG A 176 5.44 -7.27 -16.06
C ARG A 176 4.26 -7.79 -15.25
N LEU A 177 3.28 -6.95 -14.93
CA LEU A 177 2.03 -7.36 -14.27
C LEU A 177 1.20 -8.29 -15.18
N ILE A 178 1.14 -8.00 -16.50
CA ILE A 178 0.48 -8.86 -17.48
C ILE A 178 1.16 -10.23 -17.52
N ASP A 179 2.49 -10.26 -17.59
CA ASP A 179 3.27 -11.52 -17.58
C ASP A 179 2.97 -12.34 -16.33
N LEU A 180 3.02 -11.72 -15.14
CA LEU A 180 2.72 -12.39 -13.88
C LEU A 180 1.32 -12.99 -13.86
N ARG A 181 0.31 -12.26 -14.34
CA ARG A 181 -1.07 -12.79 -14.46
C ARG A 181 -1.11 -14.04 -15.33
N ALA A 182 -0.42 -14.03 -16.48
CA ALA A 182 -0.34 -15.17 -17.39
C ALA A 182 0.42 -16.35 -16.76
N GLU A 183 1.51 -16.11 -16.04
CA GLU A 183 2.29 -17.12 -15.33
C GLU A 183 1.45 -17.81 -14.24
N ARG A 184 0.73 -17.06 -13.42
CA ARG A 184 -0.16 -17.61 -12.38
C ARG A 184 -1.29 -18.44 -12.97
N LEU A 185 -1.89 -18.01 -14.06
CA LEU A 185 -2.96 -18.76 -14.72
C LEU A 185 -2.45 -20.10 -15.30
N ARG A 186 -1.24 -20.12 -15.84
CA ARG A 186 -0.58 -21.35 -16.31
C ARG A 186 -0.26 -22.31 -15.15
N TYR A 187 0.14 -21.78 -14.01
CA TYR A 187 0.43 -22.59 -12.82
C TYR A 187 -0.82 -23.33 -12.31
N ARG A 188 -2.01 -22.69 -12.36
CA ARG A 188 -3.27 -23.30 -11.95
C ARG A 188 -3.63 -24.58 -12.71
N GLY A 189 -3.06 -24.83 -13.93
CA GLY A 189 -3.27 -26.02 -14.75
C GLY A 189 -4.73 -26.30 -15.14
N PRO A 190 -4.99 -27.20 -16.10
CA PRO A 190 -6.35 -27.54 -16.52
C PRO A 190 -7.18 -28.35 -15.50
N GLY A 191 -6.60 -28.75 -14.36
CA GLY A 191 -7.25 -29.65 -13.38
C GLY A 191 -8.12 -28.96 -12.30
N VAL A 192 -8.14 -27.63 -12.19
CA VAL A 192 -8.85 -26.90 -11.09
C VAL A 192 -10.16 -26.26 -11.56
N GLN A 193 -10.60 -26.51 -12.80
CA GLN A 193 -11.87 -25.95 -13.33
C GLN A 193 -13.15 -26.58 -12.76
N GLY A 194 -13.13 -27.32 -11.65
CA GLY A 194 -14.25 -28.15 -11.24
C GLY A 194 -14.79 -28.03 -9.81
N ARG A 195 -14.36 -27.05 -8.98
CA ARG A 195 -15.02 -26.86 -7.70
C ARG A 195 -15.78 -25.53 -7.70
N PRO A 196 -17.15 -25.56 -7.76
CA PRO A 196 -17.92 -24.33 -7.64
C PRO A 196 -17.55 -23.67 -6.31
N ALA A 197 -17.34 -22.35 -6.34
CA ALA A 197 -17.22 -21.55 -5.14
C ALA A 197 -18.39 -21.88 -4.23
N ARG A 198 -18.13 -22.33 -3.00
CA ARG A 198 -19.17 -22.34 -1.97
C ARG A 198 -19.67 -20.92 -1.89
N SER A 199 -20.93 -20.75 -2.29
CA SER A 199 -21.66 -19.51 -2.07
C SER A 199 -21.68 -19.28 -0.55
N GLU A 200 -20.76 -18.47 -0.06
CA GLU A 200 -20.86 -17.90 1.28
C GLU A 200 -22.01 -16.89 1.22
N GLN A 201 -23.15 -17.31 1.71
CA GLN A 201 -24.25 -16.41 2.08
C GLN A 201 -23.77 -15.63 3.30
N TRP A 202 -23.62 -14.33 3.13
CA TRP A 202 -23.48 -13.32 4.19
C TRP A 202 -24.85 -12.73 4.49
#